data_3b3ca45a44f8a7e1fb49242d962adc0d
#
_entry.id   3b3ca45a44f8a7e1fb49242d962adc0d
#
_cell.length_a   1.000
_cell.length_b   1.000
_cell.length_c   1.000
_cell.angle_alpha   90.00
_cell.angle_beta   90.00
_cell.angle_gamma   90.00
#
_symmetry.space_group_name_H-M   'P 1'
#
loop_
_entity.id
_entity.type
_entity.pdbx_description
1 polymer ?
#
loop_
_entity_poly.entity_id
_entity_poly.type
_entity_poly.pdbx_seq_one_letter_code
_entity_poly.pdbx_strand_id
1 'polypeptide(L)'
;MIKNPYRYSPWLTVVLRISLVLLLFSVSRVFFYIQNRDIFGPLSATEWFWVLVGGLRFDVVAVLYINLLYILFTLLPPGRHAGATRVFDVLFVVTNAIGLLLNCIDSAYYAFNLKRIAWGSLGELKGFNNATELLSSFLVRYWYVWAAWLLFIGALVLIVRYVRSTRQKYNAHTYVDVFLLTFILCMFGFRGNLRYSTRPLGLNDAGKYVRSPQNVALVFSTPFSIFRTIGEARLEKYSYFSDEKELEALYNPVQQSEGEGPFRKMNVVVLVLESFSEEASSVSNTNTTTNRFMPFVDSLRKKSFYTEYSFANGKKSIEALPSIWGSIPSYTQPYVLSEYSSNKIYSLPLILRDKGYHTSFFHGAPNGSMGFQSFANLMGIDHYYGKDEFGDNSQFDGIWGIWDQPFLAYYSKTLKTFPQPFFSTIFTVSSHDPFKVPKEVENKYPSGPHPIFKAFSYTDDGLRKFFESIKHEPWFQNTIFVISADHTSPKCDLPEFRNSVGVFRIPVFFYVPGMDLAGKSDRVFQQTDIMPTVLQIMQYDQPYVSFGKNLLSPKTKDFAVNKYENYQYIYGDFLLKLDAGNKGVGLYRYKTDKLLEKNLLETEPDTAQLLERNFKAYIQQFQNRMIDDRFTVK
;
A
#
# COMPACT_ATOMS: atom_id res chain seq x y z
N MET A 1 -26.45 -8.92 49.22
CA MET A 1 -27.62 -9.11 48.33
C MET A 1 -27.30 -8.56 46.94
N ILE A 2 -27.01 -9.41 45.99
CA ILE A 2 -26.72 -9.00 44.59
C ILE A 2 -28.08 -8.75 43.94
N LYS A 3 -28.36 -7.45 43.61
CA LYS A 3 -29.60 -7.01 42.96
C LYS A 3 -29.89 -7.82 41.66
N ASN A 4 -31.19 -8.03 41.37
CA ASN A 4 -31.70 -8.74 40.21
C ASN A 4 -30.99 -8.31 38.90
N PRO A 5 -30.60 -9.25 38.01
CA PRO A 5 -29.98 -8.91 36.73
C PRO A 5 -30.95 -8.10 35.86
N TYR A 6 -30.45 -7.07 35.19
CA TYR A 6 -31.21 -6.30 34.21
C TYR A 6 -31.61 -7.20 33.05
N ARG A 7 -32.89 -7.19 32.67
CA ARG A 7 -33.43 -7.98 31.57
C ARG A 7 -33.83 -7.06 30.43
N TYR A 8 -33.26 -7.33 29.27
CA TYR A 8 -33.44 -6.53 28.03
C TYR A 8 -34.06 -7.38 26.91
N SER A 9 -34.59 -6.74 25.87
CA SER A 9 -34.98 -7.44 24.66
C SER A 9 -33.76 -8.19 24.06
N PRO A 10 -33.97 -9.28 23.31
CA PRO A 10 -32.86 -10.03 22.70
C PRO A 10 -31.90 -9.15 21.91
N TRP A 11 -32.44 -8.26 21.08
CA TRP A 11 -31.64 -7.34 20.28
C TRP A 11 -30.83 -6.37 21.13
N LEU A 12 -31.45 -5.73 22.13
CA LEU A 12 -30.75 -4.81 23.04
C LEU A 12 -29.70 -5.55 23.88
N THR A 13 -29.95 -6.82 24.25
CA THR A 13 -28.95 -7.66 24.92
C THR A 13 -27.72 -7.89 24.06
N VAL A 14 -27.91 -8.20 22.78
CA VAL A 14 -26.80 -8.35 21.82
C VAL A 14 -26.03 -7.04 21.69
N VAL A 15 -26.71 -5.91 21.46
CA VAL A 15 -26.07 -4.60 21.32
C VAL A 15 -25.26 -4.24 22.57
N LEU A 16 -25.84 -4.37 23.77
CA LEU A 16 -25.16 -4.04 25.03
C LEU A 16 -23.95 -4.94 25.27
N ARG A 17 -24.09 -6.26 25.04
CA ARG A 17 -22.97 -7.21 25.22
C ARG A 17 -21.84 -6.93 24.23
N ILE A 18 -22.14 -6.68 22.96
CA ILE A 18 -21.15 -6.32 21.94
C ILE A 18 -20.45 -5.00 22.29
N SER A 19 -21.21 -3.97 22.74
CA SER A 19 -20.62 -2.69 23.17
C SER A 19 -19.67 -2.86 24.35
N LEU A 20 -20.00 -3.71 25.32
CA LEU A 20 -19.12 -4.00 26.46
C LEU A 20 -17.88 -4.80 26.04
N VAL A 21 -17.99 -5.71 25.07
CA VAL A 21 -16.82 -6.39 24.48
C VAL A 21 -15.91 -5.41 23.76
N LEU A 22 -16.46 -4.46 23.00
CA LEU A 22 -15.66 -3.39 22.35
C LEU A 22 -14.90 -2.55 23.40
N LEU A 23 -15.50 -2.29 24.57
CA LEU A 23 -14.80 -1.66 25.68
C LEU A 23 -13.64 -2.54 26.18
N LEU A 24 -13.85 -3.86 26.34
CA LEU A 24 -12.79 -4.78 26.77
C LEU A 24 -11.64 -4.84 25.72
N PHE A 25 -11.95 -4.78 24.43
CA PHE A 25 -10.94 -4.68 23.38
C PHE A 25 -10.14 -3.37 23.48
N SER A 26 -10.81 -2.26 23.78
CA SER A 26 -10.14 -0.97 24.04
C SER A 26 -9.23 -1.03 25.27
N VAL A 27 -9.66 -1.70 26.34
CA VAL A 27 -8.83 -1.93 27.54
C VAL A 27 -7.63 -2.84 27.20
N SER A 28 -7.84 -3.90 26.41
CA SER A 28 -6.73 -4.77 25.96
C SER A 28 -5.71 -4.03 25.10
N ARG A 29 -6.13 -3.00 24.34
CA ARG A 29 -5.25 -2.11 23.60
C ARG A 29 -4.37 -1.26 24.51
N VAL A 30 -4.94 -0.71 25.57
CA VAL A 30 -4.17 0.02 26.59
C VAL A 30 -3.15 -0.92 27.26
N PHE A 31 -3.56 -2.15 27.60
CA PHE A 31 -2.65 -3.17 28.13
C PHE A 31 -1.50 -3.46 27.15
N PHE A 32 -1.80 -3.66 25.87
CA PHE A 32 -0.80 -3.87 24.83
C PHE A 32 0.21 -2.70 24.72
N TYR A 33 -0.27 -1.46 24.79
CA TYR A 33 0.61 -0.29 24.79
C TYR A 33 1.51 -0.25 26.03
N ILE A 34 0.95 -0.48 27.23
CA ILE A 34 1.72 -0.45 28.48
C ILE A 34 2.87 -1.46 28.43
N GLN A 35 2.62 -2.67 27.91
CA GLN A 35 3.65 -3.72 27.79
C GLN A 35 4.72 -3.40 26.76
N ASN A 36 4.43 -2.56 25.78
CA ASN A 36 5.33 -2.23 24.67
C ASN A 36 5.66 -0.73 24.62
N ARG A 37 5.58 -0.03 25.75
CA ARG A 37 5.76 1.43 25.82
C ARG A 37 7.11 1.90 25.30
N ASP A 38 8.15 1.11 25.52
CA ASP A 38 9.51 1.44 25.06
C ASP A 38 9.64 1.41 23.52
N ILE A 39 8.78 0.63 22.85
CA ILE A 39 8.72 0.54 21.38
C ILE A 39 7.91 1.70 20.79
N PHE A 40 6.72 1.96 21.36
CA PHE A 40 5.81 2.98 20.84
C PHE A 40 6.19 4.41 21.25
N GLY A 41 6.91 4.56 22.36
CA GLY A 41 7.20 5.85 22.97
C GLY A 41 5.97 6.51 23.62
N PRO A 42 6.11 7.74 24.14
CA PRO A 42 5.01 8.47 24.72
C PRO A 42 4.06 8.98 23.64
N LEU A 43 2.75 8.80 23.85
CA LEU A 43 1.69 9.33 23.00
C LEU A 43 1.03 10.53 23.65
N SER A 44 0.78 11.58 22.88
CA SER A 44 -0.03 12.72 23.28
C SER A 44 -1.50 12.34 23.46
N ALA A 45 -2.28 13.16 24.16
CA ALA A 45 -3.72 12.94 24.32
C ALA A 45 -4.47 12.91 22.98
N THR A 46 -4.03 13.71 22.01
CA THR A 46 -4.60 13.74 20.65
C THR A 46 -4.32 12.43 19.90
N GLU A 47 -3.10 11.91 19.98
CA GLU A 47 -2.75 10.62 19.37
C GLU A 47 -3.54 9.48 20.00
N TRP A 48 -3.66 9.46 21.31
CA TRP A 48 -4.52 8.49 22.02
C TRP A 48 -5.97 8.55 21.56
N PHE A 49 -6.53 9.75 21.43
CA PHE A 49 -7.89 9.92 20.92
C PHE A 49 -8.06 9.25 19.55
N TRP A 50 -7.14 9.51 18.61
CA TRP A 50 -7.21 8.93 17.28
C TRP A 50 -6.95 7.41 17.26
N VAL A 51 -6.04 6.91 18.09
CA VAL A 51 -5.81 5.46 18.27
C VAL A 51 -7.09 4.77 18.78
N LEU A 52 -7.80 5.37 19.74
CA LEU A 52 -9.05 4.79 20.27
C LEU A 52 -10.20 4.87 19.26
N VAL A 53 -10.36 6.00 18.57
CA VAL A 53 -11.38 6.17 17.52
C VAL A 53 -11.13 5.18 16.36
N GLY A 54 -9.90 5.12 15.89
CA GLY A 54 -9.49 4.11 14.89
C GLY A 54 -9.72 2.71 15.44
N GLY A 55 -9.21 2.42 16.63
CA GLY A 55 -9.32 1.13 17.27
C GLY A 55 -10.75 0.61 17.36
N LEU A 56 -11.67 1.45 17.76
CA LEU A 56 -13.09 1.08 17.82
C LEU A 56 -13.62 0.63 16.45
N ARG A 57 -13.23 1.29 15.37
CA ARG A 57 -13.65 0.93 14.01
C ARG A 57 -13.14 -0.45 13.60
N PHE A 58 -11.87 -0.76 13.88
CA PHE A 58 -11.28 -2.07 13.60
C PHE A 58 -11.85 -3.17 14.50
N ASP A 59 -12.07 -2.85 15.78
CA ASP A 59 -12.62 -3.79 16.75
C ASP A 59 -14.07 -4.17 16.43
N VAL A 60 -14.89 -3.24 15.90
CA VAL A 60 -16.24 -3.56 15.43
C VAL A 60 -16.20 -4.70 14.41
N VAL A 61 -15.29 -4.62 13.41
CA VAL A 61 -15.13 -5.69 12.43
C VAL A 61 -14.74 -7.00 13.10
N ALA A 62 -13.69 -7.00 13.92
CA ALA A 62 -13.20 -8.20 14.60
C ALA A 62 -14.26 -8.84 15.51
N VAL A 63 -14.92 -8.02 16.34
CA VAL A 63 -15.92 -8.48 17.31
C VAL A 63 -17.16 -9.02 16.60
N LEU A 64 -17.57 -8.44 15.46
CA LEU A 64 -18.68 -8.99 14.66
C LEU A 64 -18.32 -10.36 14.07
N TYR A 65 -17.09 -10.56 13.55
CA TYR A 65 -16.65 -11.88 13.09
C TYR A 65 -16.65 -12.91 14.22
N ILE A 66 -16.08 -12.57 15.37
CA ILE A 66 -16.00 -13.45 16.56
C ILE A 66 -17.41 -13.83 17.06
N ASN A 67 -18.35 -12.89 17.03
CA ASN A 67 -19.69 -13.06 17.59
C ASN A 67 -20.77 -13.38 16.55
N LEU A 68 -20.42 -13.65 15.30
CA LEU A 68 -21.40 -13.90 14.23
C LEU A 68 -22.41 -14.98 14.61
N LEU A 69 -21.92 -16.14 15.08
CA LEU A 69 -22.78 -17.24 15.50
C LEU A 69 -23.63 -16.87 16.73
N TYR A 70 -23.04 -16.19 17.70
CA TYR A 70 -23.78 -15.71 18.87
C TYR A 70 -24.92 -14.75 18.47
N ILE A 71 -24.64 -13.79 17.59
CA ILE A 71 -25.64 -12.83 17.08
C ILE A 71 -26.77 -13.56 16.36
N LEU A 72 -26.43 -14.43 15.39
CA LEU A 72 -27.41 -15.17 14.61
C LEU A 72 -28.29 -16.05 15.51
N PHE A 73 -27.69 -16.86 16.37
CA PHE A 73 -28.43 -17.80 17.21
C PHE A 73 -29.27 -17.11 18.29
N THR A 74 -28.84 -15.95 18.80
CA THR A 74 -29.62 -15.20 19.80
C THR A 74 -30.85 -14.52 19.18
N LEU A 75 -30.78 -14.11 17.93
CA LEU A 75 -31.85 -13.38 17.24
C LEU A 75 -32.79 -14.31 16.46
N LEU A 76 -32.35 -15.52 16.11
CA LEU A 76 -33.19 -16.50 15.40
C LEU A 76 -34.14 -17.26 16.35
N PRO A 77 -35.26 -17.84 15.84
CA PRO A 77 -36.30 -18.52 16.62
C PRO A 77 -35.83 -19.61 17.60
N PRO A 78 -34.80 -20.44 17.29
CA PRO A 78 -34.34 -21.48 18.23
C PRO A 78 -33.76 -20.98 19.55
N GLY A 79 -33.32 -19.72 19.61
CA GLY A 79 -32.73 -19.09 20.81
C GLY A 79 -33.67 -18.95 22.02
N ARG A 80 -34.89 -19.47 21.94
CA ARG A 80 -35.96 -19.32 22.94
C ARG A 80 -35.99 -20.37 24.04
N HIS A 81 -35.35 -21.51 23.84
CA HIS A 81 -35.33 -22.56 24.85
C HIS A 81 -34.34 -22.25 25.95
N ALA A 82 -34.70 -22.53 27.20
CA ALA A 82 -33.85 -22.22 28.35
C ALA A 82 -32.46 -22.91 28.31
N GLY A 83 -32.39 -24.06 27.66
CA GLY A 83 -31.12 -24.74 27.38
C GLY A 83 -30.28 -24.02 26.34
N ALA A 84 -30.90 -23.53 25.27
CA ALA A 84 -30.21 -22.82 24.18
C ALA A 84 -29.59 -21.50 24.66
N THR A 85 -30.26 -20.73 25.53
CA THR A 85 -29.70 -19.48 26.07
C THR A 85 -28.41 -19.70 26.86
N ARG A 86 -28.28 -20.81 27.59
CA ARG A 86 -27.01 -21.15 28.27
C ARG A 86 -25.89 -21.49 27.28
N VAL A 87 -26.22 -22.23 26.23
CA VAL A 87 -25.25 -22.55 25.17
C VAL A 87 -24.75 -21.28 24.50
N PHE A 88 -25.64 -20.31 24.22
CA PHE A 88 -25.24 -19.03 23.59
C PHE A 88 -24.47 -18.13 24.55
N ASP A 89 -24.78 -18.15 25.85
CA ASP A 89 -24.00 -17.47 26.87
C ASP A 89 -22.56 -18.04 26.95
N VAL A 90 -22.43 -19.38 26.93
CA VAL A 90 -21.12 -20.04 26.89
C VAL A 90 -20.39 -19.72 25.58
N LEU A 91 -21.07 -19.81 24.43
CA LEU A 91 -20.50 -19.47 23.13
C LEU A 91 -19.95 -18.04 23.14
N PHE A 92 -20.74 -17.07 23.64
CA PHE A 92 -20.33 -15.68 23.78
C PHE A 92 -19.05 -15.53 24.62
N VAL A 93 -19.02 -16.17 25.80
CA VAL A 93 -17.84 -16.10 26.68
C VAL A 93 -16.62 -16.74 26.04
N VAL A 94 -16.75 -17.93 25.46
CA VAL A 94 -15.62 -18.67 24.86
C VAL A 94 -15.04 -17.94 23.66
N THR A 95 -15.88 -17.51 22.72
CA THR A 95 -15.38 -16.85 21.50
C THR A 95 -14.68 -15.52 21.81
N ASN A 96 -15.24 -14.72 22.72
CA ASN A 96 -14.63 -13.45 23.14
C ASN A 96 -13.40 -13.66 24.04
N ALA A 97 -13.38 -14.69 24.89
CA ALA A 97 -12.21 -15.04 25.67
C ALA A 97 -11.02 -15.43 24.77
N ILE A 98 -11.27 -16.18 23.67
CA ILE A 98 -10.24 -16.49 22.67
C ILE A 98 -9.73 -15.20 21.99
N GLY A 99 -10.63 -14.30 21.57
CA GLY A 99 -10.24 -13.03 20.94
C GLY A 99 -9.39 -12.15 21.86
N LEU A 100 -9.75 -12.08 23.16
CA LEU A 100 -8.99 -11.34 24.16
C LEU A 100 -7.68 -12.04 24.54
N LEU A 101 -7.64 -13.39 24.53
CA LEU A 101 -6.40 -14.15 24.72
C LEU A 101 -5.38 -13.82 23.64
N LEU A 102 -5.82 -13.79 22.36
CA LEU A 102 -4.97 -13.42 21.24
C LEU A 102 -4.36 -12.01 21.41
N ASN A 103 -5.16 -11.03 21.86
CA ASN A 103 -4.66 -9.70 22.17
C ASN A 103 -3.64 -9.71 23.34
N CYS A 104 -3.86 -10.52 24.37
CA CYS A 104 -2.95 -10.63 25.50
C CYS A 104 -1.64 -11.31 25.13
N ILE A 105 -1.67 -12.43 24.37
CA ILE A 105 -0.47 -13.12 23.89
C ILE A 105 0.34 -12.19 23.00
N ASP A 106 -0.33 -11.46 22.13
CA ASP A 106 0.31 -10.56 21.19
C ASP A 106 1.07 -9.42 21.88
N SER A 107 0.69 -9.05 23.11
CA SER A 107 1.44 -8.05 23.90
C SER A 107 2.86 -8.50 24.23
N ALA A 108 3.09 -9.80 24.38
CA ALA A 108 4.41 -10.38 24.57
C ALA A 108 5.11 -10.68 23.22
N TYR A 109 4.37 -11.18 22.23
CA TYR A 109 4.89 -11.52 20.91
C TYR A 109 5.44 -10.29 20.16
N TYR A 110 4.77 -9.15 20.27
CA TYR A 110 5.12 -7.92 19.58
C TYR A 110 6.51 -7.39 19.97
N ALA A 111 6.91 -7.56 21.22
CA ALA A 111 8.24 -7.13 21.70
C ALA A 111 9.41 -7.77 20.93
N PHE A 112 9.18 -8.95 20.34
CA PHE A 112 10.21 -9.69 19.58
C PHE A 112 10.10 -9.51 18.09
N ASN A 113 8.87 -9.42 17.58
CA ASN A 113 8.62 -9.48 16.15
C ASN A 113 8.28 -8.11 15.53
N LEU A 114 8.00 -7.10 16.37
CA LEU A 114 7.59 -5.75 15.96
C LEU A 114 6.37 -5.72 15.02
N LYS A 115 5.64 -6.84 14.94
CA LYS A 115 4.43 -7.04 14.13
C LYS A 115 3.38 -7.77 14.95
N ARG A 116 2.11 -7.42 14.71
CA ARG A 116 0.97 -8.15 15.26
C ARG A 116 0.93 -9.58 14.70
N ILE A 117 0.44 -10.52 15.50
CA ILE A 117 0.19 -11.89 15.04
C ILE A 117 -0.78 -11.83 13.85
N ALA A 118 -0.39 -12.44 12.73
CA ALA A 118 -1.15 -12.63 11.52
C ALA A 118 -1.46 -14.12 11.31
N TRP A 119 -2.33 -14.47 10.35
CA TRP A 119 -2.66 -15.86 10.08
C TRP A 119 -1.42 -16.73 9.79
N GLY A 120 -0.49 -16.20 8.99
CA GLY A 120 0.76 -16.88 8.66
C GLY A 120 1.65 -17.15 9.88
N SER A 121 1.65 -16.27 10.89
CA SER A 121 2.42 -16.44 12.13
C SER A 121 1.98 -17.64 12.96
N LEU A 122 0.70 -18.05 12.86
CA LEU A 122 0.19 -19.23 13.57
C LEU A 122 0.80 -20.54 13.06
N GLY A 123 1.29 -20.55 11.82
CA GLY A 123 1.99 -21.71 11.23
C GLY A 123 3.38 -21.96 11.85
N GLU A 124 4.06 -20.92 12.31
CA GLU A 124 5.39 -21.03 12.94
C GLU A 124 5.33 -21.77 14.28
N LEU A 125 4.20 -21.68 14.98
CA LEU A 125 3.98 -22.39 16.23
C LEU A 125 4.02 -23.92 16.07
N LYS A 126 3.84 -24.43 14.84
CA LYS A 126 3.89 -25.89 14.54
C LYS A 126 5.32 -26.44 14.45
N GLY A 127 6.35 -25.59 14.32
CA GLY A 127 7.75 -25.99 14.13
C GLY A 127 8.55 -26.23 15.42
N PHE A 128 7.96 -26.01 16.59
CA PHE A 128 8.68 -26.17 17.86
C PHE A 128 8.64 -27.64 18.35
N ASN A 129 9.74 -28.35 18.21
CA ASN A 129 9.91 -29.73 18.71
C ASN A 129 9.81 -29.85 20.25
N ASN A 130 9.94 -28.74 21.01
CA ASN A 130 9.88 -28.66 22.47
C ASN A 130 8.71 -27.81 22.97
N ALA A 131 7.51 -27.96 22.39
CA ALA A 131 6.35 -27.13 22.68
C ALA A 131 5.96 -27.10 24.18
N THR A 132 6.16 -28.21 24.91
CA THR A 132 5.83 -28.31 26.35
C THR A 132 6.77 -27.52 27.24
N GLU A 133 8.07 -27.55 26.98
CA GLU A 133 9.08 -26.78 27.74
C GLU A 133 8.97 -25.27 27.46
N LEU A 134 8.72 -24.91 26.19
CA LEU A 134 8.44 -23.54 25.80
C LEU A 134 7.16 -23.01 26.46
N LEU A 135 6.08 -23.82 26.48
CA LEU A 135 4.81 -23.42 27.08
C LEU A 135 4.95 -23.19 28.58
N SER A 136 5.69 -24.07 29.31
CA SER A 136 5.91 -23.92 30.74
C SER A 136 6.74 -22.69 31.08
N SER A 137 7.82 -22.43 30.32
CA SER A 137 8.64 -21.24 30.49
C SER A 137 7.86 -19.96 30.16
N PHE A 138 7.00 -20.02 29.13
CA PHE A 138 6.14 -18.93 28.72
C PHE A 138 5.08 -18.61 29.79
N LEU A 139 4.50 -19.62 30.42
CA LEU A 139 3.52 -19.46 31.52
C LEU A 139 4.12 -18.72 32.71
N VAL A 140 5.34 -19.07 33.12
CA VAL A 140 6.02 -18.45 34.26
C VAL A 140 6.52 -17.05 33.92
N ARG A 141 7.20 -16.89 32.80
CA ARG A 141 7.83 -15.62 32.40
C ARG A 141 6.79 -14.53 32.08
N TYR A 142 5.66 -14.91 31.48
CA TYR A 142 4.60 -13.98 31.05
C TYR A 142 3.32 -14.14 31.88
N TRP A 143 3.45 -14.42 33.19
CA TRP A 143 2.30 -14.61 34.09
C TRP A 143 1.27 -13.48 34.03
N TYR A 144 1.70 -12.25 33.78
CA TYR A 144 0.84 -11.09 33.67
C TYR A 144 -0.11 -11.13 32.47
N VAL A 145 0.27 -11.82 31.38
CA VAL A 145 -0.58 -12.07 30.21
C VAL A 145 -1.78 -12.93 30.63
N TRP A 146 -1.51 -13.98 31.39
CA TRP A 146 -2.52 -14.89 31.88
C TRP A 146 -3.41 -14.24 32.95
N ALA A 147 -2.83 -13.45 33.84
CA ALA A 147 -3.58 -12.69 34.84
C ALA A 147 -4.54 -11.70 34.18
N ALA A 148 -4.09 -10.94 33.18
CA ALA A 148 -4.94 -10.04 32.41
C ALA A 148 -6.07 -10.79 31.68
N TRP A 149 -5.76 -11.93 31.07
CA TRP A 149 -6.77 -12.76 30.39
C TRP A 149 -7.83 -13.29 31.36
N LEU A 150 -7.44 -13.78 32.54
CA LEU A 150 -8.38 -14.23 33.57
C LEU A 150 -9.29 -13.08 34.05
N LEU A 151 -8.77 -11.87 34.19
CA LEU A 151 -9.58 -10.67 34.48
C LEU A 151 -10.59 -10.39 33.37
N PHE A 152 -10.21 -10.52 32.11
CA PHE A 152 -11.14 -10.37 30.98
C PHE A 152 -12.21 -11.46 30.98
N ILE A 153 -11.87 -12.73 31.28
CA ILE A 153 -12.88 -13.80 31.45
C ILE A 153 -13.85 -13.44 32.58
N GLY A 154 -13.35 -12.98 33.72
CA GLY A 154 -14.18 -12.52 34.82
C GLY A 154 -15.16 -11.42 34.39
N ALA A 155 -14.68 -10.43 33.64
CA ALA A 155 -15.53 -9.37 33.08
C ALA A 155 -16.58 -9.91 32.10
N LEU A 156 -16.22 -10.85 31.19
CA LEU A 156 -17.18 -11.48 30.28
C LEU A 156 -18.26 -12.27 31.02
N VAL A 157 -17.91 -13.00 32.09
CA VAL A 157 -18.86 -13.71 32.93
C VAL A 157 -19.80 -12.73 33.64
N LEU A 158 -19.28 -11.61 34.15
CA LEU A 158 -20.09 -10.55 34.74
C LEU A 158 -21.05 -9.93 33.71
N ILE A 159 -20.58 -9.65 32.48
CA ILE A 159 -21.43 -9.15 31.39
C ILE A 159 -22.62 -10.09 31.18
N VAL A 160 -22.38 -11.40 31.05
CA VAL A 160 -23.45 -12.39 30.87
C VAL A 160 -24.37 -12.47 32.08
N ARG A 161 -23.80 -12.34 33.29
CA ARG A 161 -24.57 -12.40 34.53
C ARG A 161 -25.51 -11.21 34.71
N TYR A 162 -25.06 -10.00 34.33
CA TYR A 162 -25.84 -8.77 34.57
C TYR A 162 -26.67 -8.34 33.36
N VAL A 163 -26.23 -8.60 32.13
CA VAL A 163 -26.95 -8.27 30.91
C VAL A 163 -27.64 -9.52 30.37
N ARG A 164 -28.90 -9.74 30.79
CA ARG A 164 -29.68 -10.91 30.41
C ARG A 164 -30.81 -10.58 29.45
N SER A 165 -31.09 -11.52 28.52
CA SER A 165 -32.21 -11.40 27.61
C SER A 165 -33.54 -11.76 28.28
N THR A 166 -34.60 -11.00 27.93
CA THR A 166 -35.97 -11.42 28.17
C THR A 166 -36.39 -12.48 27.16
N ARG A 167 -37.34 -13.34 27.53
CA ARG A 167 -38.00 -14.28 26.64
C ARG A 167 -39.11 -13.55 25.88
N GLN A 168 -38.79 -12.80 24.85
CA GLN A 168 -39.78 -12.07 24.07
C GLN A 168 -40.25 -12.92 22.88
N LYS A 169 -41.57 -13.05 22.70
CA LYS A 169 -42.12 -13.69 21.51
C LYS A 169 -42.36 -12.61 20.46
N TYR A 170 -41.62 -12.66 19.39
CA TYR A 170 -41.91 -11.83 18.21
C TYR A 170 -42.87 -12.58 17.28
N ASN A 171 -43.69 -11.86 16.52
CA ASN A 171 -44.41 -12.44 15.39
C ASN A 171 -43.46 -12.69 14.20
N ALA A 172 -43.91 -13.44 13.20
CA ALA A 172 -43.07 -13.78 12.05
C ALA A 172 -42.51 -12.55 11.30
N HIS A 173 -43.32 -11.50 11.15
CA HIS A 173 -42.90 -10.26 10.48
C HIS A 173 -41.78 -9.55 11.26
N THR A 174 -41.93 -9.38 12.56
CA THR A 174 -40.89 -8.77 13.40
C THR A 174 -39.57 -9.55 13.37
N TYR A 175 -39.60 -10.89 13.20
CA TYR A 175 -38.39 -11.68 13.02
C TYR A 175 -37.67 -11.39 11.71
N VAL A 176 -38.43 -11.28 10.61
CA VAL A 176 -37.87 -10.92 9.32
C VAL A 176 -37.24 -9.55 9.38
N ASP A 177 -37.93 -8.58 9.98
CA ASP A 177 -37.44 -7.20 10.12
C ASP A 177 -36.15 -7.13 10.95
N VAL A 178 -36.11 -7.80 12.11
CA VAL A 178 -34.91 -7.86 12.98
C VAL A 178 -33.77 -8.59 12.28
N PHE A 179 -34.06 -9.67 11.55
CA PHE A 179 -33.04 -10.39 10.78
C PHE A 179 -32.46 -9.53 9.69
N LEU A 180 -33.30 -8.89 8.85
CA LEU A 180 -32.87 -8.03 7.77
C LEU A 180 -32.05 -6.83 8.28
N LEU A 181 -32.53 -6.16 9.34
CA LEU A 181 -31.79 -5.06 9.96
C LEU A 181 -30.43 -5.52 10.48
N THR A 182 -30.39 -6.65 11.20
CA THR A 182 -29.15 -7.20 11.74
C THR A 182 -28.20 -7.61 10.61
N PHE A 183 -28.71 -8.25 9.56
CA PHE A 183 -27.92 -8.63 8.39
C PHE A 183 -27.30 -7.40 7.72
N ILE A 184 -28.08 -6.34 7.50
CA ILE A 184 -27.59 -5.08 6.92
C ILE A 184 -26.51 -4.46 7.82
N LEU A 185 -26.75 -4.36 9.13
CA LEU A 185 -25.78 -3.80 10.08
C LEU A 185 -24.50 -4.64 10.14
N CYS A 186 -24.61 -5.98 10.10
CA CYS A 186 -23.44 -6.85 10.03
C CYS A 186 -22.67 -6.68 8.72
N MET A 187 -23.34 -6.57 7.58
CA MET A 187 -22.70 -6.33 6.28
C MET A 187 -21.88 -5.03 6.27
N PHE A 188 -22.44 -3.94 6.80
CA PHE A 188 -21.70 -2.68 6.95
C PHE A 188 -20.57 -2.81 7.98
N GLY A 189 -20.84 -3.49 9.09
CA GLY A 189 -19.85 -3.75 10.13
C GLY A 189 -18.66 -4.56 9.62
N PHE A 190 -18.89 -5.67 8.91
CA PHE A 190 -17.83 -6.50 8.31
C PHE A 190 -17.00 -5.74 7.27
N ARG A 191 -17.65 -4.89 6.51
CA ARG A 191 -16.95 -4.03 5.56
C ARG A 191 -16.08 -2.98 6.28
N GLY A 192 -16.50 -2.52 7.45
CA GLY A 192 -15.83 -1.48 8.23
C GLY A 192 -15.80 -0.12 7.53
N ASN A 193 -16.63 0.06 6.48
CA ASN A 193 -16.68 1.26 5.68
C ASN A 193 -18.08 1.48 5.09
N LEU A 194 -18.58 2.71 5.15
CA LEU A 194 -19.90 3.10 4.65
C LEU A 194 -19.88 3.62 3.21
N ARG A 195 -18.71 3.97 2.67
CA ARG A 195 -18.58 4.49 1.29
C ARG A 195 -18.57 3.34 0.29
N TYR A 196 -19.40 3.43 -0.75
CA TYR A 196 -19.54 2.39 -1.79
C TYR A 196 -18.24 2.11 -2.55
N SER A 197 -17.49 3.15 -2.89
CA SER A 197 -16.26 3.09 -3.70
C SER A 197 -15.02 2.56 -2.96
N THR A 198 -15.11 2.30 -1.65
CA THR A 198 -13.95 1.89 -0.85
C THR A 198 -13.92 0.38 -0.63
N ARG A 199 -12.71 -0.19 -0.61
CA ARG A 199 -12.49 -1.59 -0.25
C ARG A 199 -12.89 -1.87 1.21
N PRO A 200 -13.13 -3.13 1.57
CA PRO A 200 -13.21 -3.51 2.97
C PRO A 200 -11.98 -3.05 3.74
N LEU A 201 -12.18 -2.71 5.02
CA LEU A 201 -11.12 -2.22 5.91
C LEU A 201 -9.92 -3.17 5.91
N GLY A 202 -8.74 -2.68 5.57
CA GLY A 202 -7.47 -3.42 5.55
C GLY A 202 -6.50 -2.94 6.64
N LEU A 203 -5.37 -3.65 6.83
CA LEU A 203 -4.36 -3.28 7.84
C LEU A 203 -3.82 -1.87 7.63
N ASN A 204 -3.54 -1.52 6.38
CA ASN A 204 -3.04 -0.19 6.01
C ASN A 204 -3.98 0.96 6.39
N ASP A 205 -5.31 0.73 6.46
CA ASP A 205 -6.27 1.78 6.82
C ASP A 205 -6.05 2.34 8.24
N ALA A 206 -5.31 1.63 9.09
CA ALA A 206 -4.88 2.10 10.40
C ALA A 206 -3.97 3.34 10.32
N GLY A 207 -3.22 3.48 9.24
CA GLY A 207 -2.38 4.65 8.98
C GLY A 207 -3.12 6.00 8.89
N LYS A 208 -4.46 6.00 8.76
CA LYS A 208 -5.27 7.23 8.87
C LYS A 208 -5.24 7.85 10.26
N TYR A 209 -5.02 7.05 11.28
CA TYR A 209 -5.17 7.44 12.69
C TYR A 209 -3.83 7.72 13.37
N VAL A 210 -2.72 7.33 12.75
CA VAL A 210 -1.37 7.48 13.30
C VAL A 210 -0.39 7.91 12.22
N ARG A 211 0.58 8.75 12.58
CA ARG A 211 1.61 9.23 11.64
C ARG A 211 2.87 8.35 11.63
N SER A 212 3.14 7.66 12.75
CA SER A 212 4.28 6.77 12.84
C SER A 212 3.89 5.34 12.41
N PRO A 213 4.61 4.69 11.49
CA PRO A 213 4.35 3.31 11.09
C PRO A 213 4.31 2.34 12.27
N GLN A 214 5.19 2.51 13.27
CA GLN A 214 5.21 1.68 14.47
C GLN A 214 3.90 1.75 15.27
N ASN A 215 3.20 2.90 15.26
CA ASN A 215 1.94 3.08 16.00
C ASN A 215 0.73 2.47 15.28
N VAL A 216 0.87 2.04 14.02
CA VAL A 216 -0.18 1.33 13.26
C VAL A 216 -0.68 0.11 14.04
N ALA A 217 0.24 -0.63 14.67
CA ALA A 217 -0.09 -1.81 15.47
C ALA A 217 -0.97 -1.51 16.70
N LEU A 218 -1.04 -0.26 17.17
CA LEU A 218 -1.94 0.16 18.25
C LEU A 218 -3.39 0.30 17.79
N VAL A 219 -3.63 0.54 16.50
CA VAL A 219 -4.97 0.86 16.00
C VAL A 219 -5.84 -0.38 15.82
N PHE A 220 -5.31 -1.48 15.30
CA PHE A 220 -6.09 -2.71 15.11
C PHE A 220 -5.76 -3.77 16.16
N SER A 221 -6.70 -4.69 16.38
CA SER A 221 -6.56 -5.83 17.30
C SER A 221 -6.03 -7.06 16.60
N THR A 222 -5.47 -8.01 17.35
CA THR A 222 -4.93 -9.26 16.83
C THR A 222 -5.97 -10.11 16.09
N PRO A 223 -7.21 -10.29 16.59
CA PRO A 223 -8.24 -10.97 15.82
C PRO A 223 -8.51 -10.32 14.46
N PHE A 224 -8.50 -8.99 14.37
CA PHE A 224 -8.64 -8.29 13.09
C PHE A 224 -7.48 -8.63 12.15
N SER A 225 -6.24 -8.56 12.64
CA SER A 225 -5.04 -8.91 11.87
C SER A 225 -5.14 -10.33 11.31
N ILE A 226 -5.49 -11.30 12.16
CA ILE A 226 -5.63 -12.71 11.75
C ILE A 226 -6.70 -12.85 10.66
N PHE A 227 -7.91 -12.31 10.87
CA PHE A 227 -9.00 -12.44 9.89
C PHE A 227 -8.67 -11.80 8.53
N ARG A 228 -7.91 -10.71 8.53
CA ARG A 228 -7.55 -10.01 7.28
C ARG A 228 -6.40 -10.64 6.53
N THR A 229 -5.60 -11.48 7.18
CA THR A 229 -4.45 -12.15 6.56
C THR A 229 -4.73 -13.63 6.24
N ILE A 230 -5.97 -14.12 6.45
CA ILE A 230 -6.37 -15.47 6.03
C ILE A 230 -6.25 -15.59 4.51
N GLY A 231 -5.48 -16.60 4.06
CA GLY A 231 -5.28 -16.88 2.63
C GLY A 231 -4.26 -15.98 1.94
N GLU A 232 -3.62 -15.05 2.64
CA GLU A 232 -2.51 -14.29 2.09
C GLU A 232 -1.23 -15.14 2.09
N ALA A 233 -0.52 -15.10 0.95
CA ALA A 233 0.77 -15.75 0.84
C ALA A 233 1.82 -14.99 1.66
N ARG A 234 2.41 -15.65 2.64
CA ARG A 234 3.52 -15.09 3.40
C ARG A 234 4.80 -15.17 2.58
N LEU A 235 5.63 -14.13 2.70
CA LEU A 235 6.97 -14.16 2.14
C LEU A 235 7.86 -15.11 2.98
N GLU A 236 8.66 -15.92 2.29
CA GLU A 236 9.66 -16.79 2.91
C GLU A 236 11.05 -16.21 2.70
N LYS A 237 11.96 -16.38 3.66
CA LYS A 237 13.33 -15.91 3.50
C LYS A 237 14.07 -16.73 2.45
N TYR A 238 14.79 -16.04 1.58
CA TYR A 238 15.75 -16.68 0.70
C TYR A 238 17.12 -16.79 1.38
N SER A 239 17.86 -17.85 1.05
CA SER A 239 19.22 -18.14 1.56
C SER A 239 20.14 -18.60 0.42
N TYR A 240 20.11 -17.90 -0.72
CA TYR A 240 20.98 -18.20 -1.86
C TYR A 240 22.45 -17.93 -1.55
N PHE A 241 22.70 -16.92 -0.72
CA PHE A 241 24.02 -16.52 -0.25
C PHE A 241 24.04 -16.56 1.28
N SER A 242 25.00 -17.30 1.84
CA SER A 242 25.22 -17.40 3.30
C SER A 242 26.18 -16.34 3.81
N ASP A 243 27.11 -15.87 2.98
CA ASP A 243 28.02 -14.76 3.29
C ASP A 243 27.37 -13.41 2.96
N GLU A 244 27.17 -12.58 3.98
CA GLU A 244 26.57 -11.25 3.84
C GLU A 244 27.47 -10.30 3.01
N LYS A 245 28.81 -10.46 3.09
CA LYS A 245 29.74 -9.64 2.30
C LYS A 245 29.66 -9.98 0.81
N GLU A 246 29.54 -11.27 0.47
CA GLU A 246 29.32 -11.69 -0.91
C GLU A 246 27.99 -11.15 -1.44
N LEU A 247 26.93 -11.26 -0.64
CA LEU A 247 25.60 -10.78 -0.96
C LEU A 247 25.59 -9.25 -1.22
N GLU A 248 26.21 -8.47 -0.32
CA GLU A 248 26.32 -7.01 -0.46
C GLU A 248 27.21 -6.59 -1.64
N ALA A 249 28.28 -7.33 -1.94
CA ALA A 249 29.11 -7.06 -3.11
C ALA A 249 28.35 -7.26 -4.44
N LEU A 250 27.39 -8.20 -4.46
CA LEU A 250 26.54 -8.43 -5.61
C LEU A 250 25.40 -7.40 -5.70
N TYR A 251 24.72 -7.14 -4.59
CA TYR A 251 23.66 -6.15 -4.49
C TYR A 251 23.54 -5.59 -3.07
N ASN A 252 23.80 -4.28 -2.93
CA ASN A 252 23.60 -3.56 -1.67
C ASN A 252 22.49 -2.52 -1.86
N PRO A 253 21.35 -2.62 -1.17
CA PRO A 253 20.28 -1.64 -1.22
C PRO A 253 20.55 -0.39 -0.37
N VAL A 254 21.58 -0.38 0.48
CA VAL A 254 22.00 0.82 1.21
C VAL A 254 22.81 1.70 0.26
N GLN A 255 22.28 2.87 -0.03
CA GLN A 255 22.86 3.82 -0.98
C GLN A 255 23.13 5.16 -0.31
N GLN A 256 24.00 5.94 -0.92
CA GLN A 256 24.29 7.31 -0.58
C GLN A 256 24.52 8.10 -1.87
N SER A 257 24.12 9.36 -1.90
CA SER A 257 24.37 10.22 -3.05
C SER A 257 25.86 10.38 -3.32
N GLU A 258 26.22 10.36 -4.58
CA GLU A 258 27.58 10.60 -5.05
C GLU A 258 27.72 12.11 -5.35
N GLY A 259 28.32 12.87 -4.47
CA GLY A 259 28.55 14.29 -4.67
C GLY A 259 29.10 14.94 -3.41
N GLU A 260 30.02 15.89 -3.59
CA GLU A 260 30.69 16.60 -2.50
C GLU A 260 30.02 17.96 -2.18
N GLY A 261 28.88 18.25 -2.82
CA GLY A 261 28.18 19.51 -2.65
C GLY A 261 27.16 19.53 -1.51
N PRO A 262 26.73 20.71 -1.06
CA PRO A 262 25.70 20.82 -0.05
C PRO A 262 24.33 20.37 -0.59
N PHE A 263 23.45 19.92 0.31
CA PHE A 263 22.07 19.58 -0.01
C PHE A 263 21.37 20.74 -0.73
N ARG A 264 20.84 20.48 -1.93
CA ARG A 264 20.13 21.47 -2.75
C ARG A 264 18.66 21.49 -2.39
N LYS A 265 18.18 22.59 -1.83
CA LYS A 265 16.76 22.79 -1.49
C LYS A 265 15.94 23.13 -2.74
N MET A 266 15.72 22.12 -3.60
CA MET A 266 14.85 22.24 -4.78
C MET A 266 13.44 21.76 -4.45
N ASN A 267 12.43 22.35 -5.07
CA ASN A 267 11.09 21.77 -5.03
C ASN A 267 11.05 20.47 -5.83
N VAL A 268 10.15 19.56 -5.46
CA VAL A 268 9.94 18.29 -6.17
C VAL A 268 8.46 18.15 -6.50
N VAL A 269 8.15 17.99 -7.78
CA VAL A 269 6.81 17.73 -8.32
C VAL A 269 6.80 16.40 -9.02
N VAL A 270 6.00 15.44 -8.55
CA VAL A 270 5.86 14.12 -9.15
C VAL A 270 4.49 14.02 -9.82
N LEU A 271 4.47 13.75 -11.11
CA LEU A 271 3.26 13.58 -11.92
C LEU A 271 3.13 12.08 -12.23
N VAL A 272 2.17 11.41 -11.59
CA VAL A 272 1.86 9.99 -11.82
C VAL A 272 0.67 9.89 -12.76
N LEU A 273 0.90 9.34 -13.95
CA LEU A 273 -0.07 9.29 -15.04
C LEU A 273 -0.75 7.92 -15.07
N GLU A 274 -2.06 7.87 -14.86
CA GLU A 274 -2.86 6.65 -14.86
C GLU A 274 -2.77 5.91 -16.20
N SER A 275 -2.26 4.67 -16.18
CA SER A 275 -2.23 3.72 -17.30
C SER A 275 -1.47 4.16 -18.57
N PHE A 276 -0.61 5.20 -18.51
CA PHE A 276 0.12 5.68 -19.69
C PHE A 276 1.14 4.65 -20.18
N SER A 277 1.00 4.23 -21.42
CA SER A 277 1.86 3.23 -22.07
C SER A 277 2.82 3.87 -23.06
N GLU A 278 4.04 3.34 -23.17
CA GLU A 278 5.01 3.70 -24.21
C GLU A 278 4.51 3.43 -25.64
N GLU A 279 3.47 2.62 -25.80
CA GLU A 279 2.80 2.45 -27.11
C GLU A 279 2.22 3.76 -27.64
N ALA A 280 1.73 4.65 -26.74
CA ALA A 280 1.14 5.93 -27.13
C ALA A 280 2.18 7.04 -27.40
N SER A 281 3.48 6.78 -27.16
CA SER A 281 4.58 7.73 -27.28
C SER A 281 5.27 7.67 -28.65
N SER A 282 5.47 8.82 -29.29
CA SER A 282 6.29 8.94 -30.52
C SER A 282 7.79 8.82 -30.25
N VAL A 283 8.22 8.80 -29.00
CA VAL A 283 9.63 8.62 -28.61
C VAL A 283 10.02 7.15 -28.63
N SER A 284 9.12 6.26 -28.23
CA SER A 284 9.40 4.82 -28.06
C SER A 284 8.71 3.93 -29.10
N ASN A 285 7.78 4.48 -29.87
CA ASN A 285 6.98 3.75 -30.84
C ASN A 285 6.96 4.50 -32.20
N THR A 286 7.28 3.81 -33.26
CA THR A 286 7.29 4.36 -34.62
C THR A 286 5.98 4.16 -35.38
N ASN A 287 5.04 3.38 -34.84
CA ASN A 287 3.73 3.13 -35.44
C ASN A 287 2.82 4.35 -35.32
N THR A 288 2.54 5.01 -36.46
CA THR A 288 1.78 6.25 -36.52
C THR A 288 0.29 6.11 -36.14
N THR A 289 -0.22 4.89 -36.05
CA THR A 289 -1.63 4.66 -35.60
C THR A 289 -1.80 4.77 -34.10
N THR A 290 -0.74 4.51 -33.34
CA THR A 290 -0.78 4.45 -31.86
C THR A 290 0.12 5.48 -31.17
N ASN A 291 1.12 6.07 -31.83
CA ASN A 291 2.17 6.89 -31.21
C ASN A 291 1.89 8.40 -31.10
N ARG A 292 0.66 8.87 -31.34
CA ARG A 292 0.33 10.32 -31.49
C ARG A 292 -0.58 10.86 -30.37
N PHE A 293 -0.73 10.14 -29.28
CA PHE A 293 -1.77 10.44 -28.30
C PHE A 293 -1.27 11.17 -27.06
N MET A 294 0.04 11.41 -26.95
CA MET A 294 0.64 12.20 -25.86
C MET A 294 1.74 13.17 -26.35
N PRO A 295 1.40 14.08 -27.30
CA PRO A 295 2.38 14.95 -27.95
C PRO A 295 3.05 15.93 -26.98
N PHE A 296 2.38 16.41 -25.95
CA PHE A 296 2.98 17.30 -24.97
C PHE A 296 3.99 16.55 -24.08
N VAL A 297 3.61 15.38 -23.55
CA VAL A 297 4.50 14.52 -22.76
C VAL A 297 5.75 14.17 -23.55
N ASP A 298 5.62 13.80 -24.83
CA ASP A 298 6.75 13.52 -25.74
C ASP A 298 7.64 14.76 -25.96
N SER A 299 7.04 15.94 -26.13
CA SER A 299 7.78 17.19 -26.27
C SER A 299 8.54 17.58 -25.01
N LEU A 300 7.93 17.40 -23.85
CA LEU A 300 8.56 17.64 -22.55
C LEU A 300 9.71 16.66 -22.30
N ARG A 301 9.49 15.38 -22.62
CA ARG A 301 10.47 14.30 -22.49
C ARG A 301 11.75 14.59 -23.26
N LYS A 302 11.66 15.12 -24.49
CA LYS A 302 12.82 15.52 -25.30
C LYS A 302 13.66 16.63 -24.68
N LYS A 303 13.11 17.37 -23.72
CA LYS A 303 13.80 18.42 -22.94
C LYS A 303 14.21 17.94 -21.55
N SER A 304 14.15 16.64 -21.29
CA SER A 304 14.34 16.01 -19.99
C SER A 304 15.48 15.00 -20.03
N PHE A 305 15.90 14.51 -18.89
CA PHE A 305 16.71 13.31 -18.77
C PHE A 305 15.79 12.10 -18.88
N TYR A 306 15.95 11.27 -19.91
CA TYR A 306 15.03 10.20 -20.26
C TYR A 306 15.70 9.00 -20.91
N THR A 307 14.97 7.90 -21.01
CA THR A 307 15.29 6.71 -21.81
C THR A 307 14.09 6.28 -22.65
N GLU A 308 14.31 5.47 -23.67
CA GLU A 308 13.25 4.74 -24.39
C GLU A 308 12.86 3.44 -23.68
N TYR A 309 13.63 3.00 -22.68
CA TYR A 309 13.47 1.72 -21.98
C TYR A 309 13.22 1.94 -20.49
N SER A 310 12.00 2.35 -20.14
CA SER A 310 11.57 2.52 -18.77
C SER A 310 10.38 1.63 -18.41
N PHE A 311 10.36 1.16 -17.15
CA PHE A 311 9.50 0.08 -16.70
C PHE A 311 8.78 0.40 -15.40
N ALA A 312 7.51 -0.02 -15.33
CA ALA A 312 6.77 -0.12 -14.06
C ALA A 312 7.29 -1.31 -13.24
N ASN A 313 7.24 -1.19 -11.92
CA ASN A 313 7.52 -2.28 -10.98
C ASN A 313 6.27 -3.06 -10.56
N GLY A 314 5.12 -2.72 -11.13
CA GLY A 314 3.84 -3.36 -10.90
C GLY A 314 2.89 -3.21 -12.07
N LYS A 315 1.68 -3.75 -11.97
CA LYS A 315 0.62 -3.70 -13.01
C LYS A 315 -0.67 -3.07 -12.52
N LYS A 316 -0.67 -2.46 -11.33
CA LYS A 316 -1.84 -1.85 -10.69
C LYS A 316 -1.46 -0.51 -10.06
N SER A 317 -2.37 0.44 -10.12
CA SER A 317 -2.15 1.80 -9.60
C SER A 317 -1.69 1.82 -8.13
N ILE A 318 -2.20 0.91 -7.30
CA ILE A 318 -1.83 0.79 -5.88
C ILE A 318 -0.35 0.40 -5.67
N GLU A 319 0.34 -0.12 -6.69
CA GLU A 319 1.73 -0.59 -6.65
C GLU A 319 2.73 0.52 -6.99
N ALA A 320 2.26 1.62 -7.59
CA ALA A 320 3.14 2.68 -8.09
C ALA A 320 3.74 3.54 -6.98
N LEU A 321 2.94 4.06 -6.04
CA LEU A 321 3.44 4.97 -5.01
C LEU A 321 4.52 4.35 -4.10
N PRO A 322 4.42 3.09 -3.64
CA PRO A 322 5.52 2.43 -2.94
C PRO A 322 6.82 2.39 -3.75
N SER A 323 6.72 2.13 -5.06
CA SER A 323 7.88 2.10 -5.95
C SER A 323 8.48 3.49 -6.16
N ILE A 324 7.65 4.52 -6.37
CA ILE A 324 8.08 5.89 -6.65
C ILE A 324 8.62 6.59 -5.39
N TRP A 325 7.90 6.50 -4.26
CA TRP A 325 8.25 7.23 -3.04
C TRP A 325 9.22 6.49 -2.14
N GLY A 326 9.10 5.17 -2.06
CA GLY A 326 9.88 4.32 -1.14
C GLY A 326 10.89 3.44 -1.83
N SER A 327 10.97 3.46 -3.17
CA SER A 327 11.81 2.55 -3.94
C SER A 327 11.54 1.07 -3.61
N ILE A 328 10.27 0.73 -3.31
CA ILE A 328 9.82 -0.61 -2.91
C ILE A 328 8.94 -1.20 -4.01
N PRO A 329 9.40 -2.19 -4.76
CA PRO A 329 8.61 -2.84 -5.80
C PRO A 329 7.53 -3.76 -5.22
N SER A 330 6.49 -4.05 -5.99
CA SER A 330 5.41 -4.97 -5.65
C SER A 330 5.46 -6.20 -6.55
N TYR A 331 5.85 -7.36 -6.02
CA TYR A 331 6.04 -8.57 -6.82
C TYR A 331 5.00 -9.67 -6.56
N THR A 332 4.54 -9.85 -5.33
CA THR A 332 3.60 -10.92 -4.95
C THR A 332 2.22 -10.36 -4.69
N GLN A 333 2.13 -9.35 -3.86
CA GLN A 333 0.92 -8.61 -3.55
C GLN A 333 1.27 -7.12 -3.42
N PRO A 334 0.32 -6.21 -3.66
CA PRO A 334 0.56 -4.79 -3.45
C PRO A 334 1.04 -4.53 -2.02
N TYR A 335 2.18 -3.85 -1.86
CA TYR A 335 2.76 -3.52 -0.56
C TYR A 335 1.74 -2.90 0.40
N VAL A 336 0.93 -1.95 -0.10
CA VAL A 336 -0.10 -1.23 0.67
C VAL A 336 -1.15 -2.17 1.29
N LEU A 337 -1.40 -3.34 0.70
CA LEU A 337 -2.39 -4.31 1.18
C LEU A 337 -1.78 -5.42 2.03
N SER A 338 -0.45 -5.57 2.01
CA SER A 338 0.27 -6.65 2.68
C SER A 338 0.36 -6.44 4.20
N GLU A 339 0.69 -7.50 4.92
CA GLU A 339 1.04 -7.45 6.34
C GLU A 339 2.30 -6.59 6.60
N TYR A 340 3.09 -6.29 5.55
CA TYR A 340 4.30 -5.48 5.59
C TYR A 340 4.03 -3.98 5.41
N SER A 341 2.78 -3.57 5.20
CA SER A 341 2.40 -2.16 4.95
C SER A 341 2.71 -1.21 6.11
N SER A 342 3.00 -1.74 7.29
CA SER A 342 3.44 -1.01 8.47
C SER A 342 4.95 -1.02 8.70
N ASN A 343 5.74 -1.60 7.79
CA ASN A 343 7.19 -1.54 7.88
C ASN A 343 7.67 -0.09 7.86
N LYS A 344 8.76 0.18 8.59
CA LYS A 344 9.40 1.51 8.58
C LYS A 344 10.10 1.73 7.25
N ILE A 345 9.65 2.73 6.50
CA ILE A 345 10.26 3.13 5.24
C ILE A 345 10.73 4.58 5.37
N TYR A 346 11.96 4.84 5.01
CA TYR A 346 12.46 6.20 4.91
C TYR A 346 12.26 6.69 3.47
N SER A 347 11.01 7.01 3.15
CA SER A 347 10.54 7.40 1.81
C SER A 347 10.99 8.79 1.40
N LEU A 348 10.98 9.10 0.11
CA LEU A 348 11.33 10.42 -0.41
C LEU A 348 10.53 11.57 0.25
N PRO A 349 9.18 11.52 0.33
CA PRO A 349 8.46 12.59 1.03
C PRO A 349 8.78 12.67 2.53
N LEU A 350 9.05 11.54 3.21
CA LEU A 350 9.44 11.54 4.62
C LEU A 350 10.83 12.20 4.81
N ILE A 351 11.82 11.83 3.99
CA ILE A 351 13.16 12.45 3.97
C ILE A 351 13.03 13.96 3.78
N LEU A 352 12.24 14.40 2.81
CA LEU A 352 12.09 15.82 2.51
C LEU A 352 11.30 16.56 3.60
N ARG A 353 10.27 15.96 4.18
CA ARG A 353 9.56 16.52 5.33
C ARG A 353 10.52 16.77 6.52
N ASP A 354 11.40 15.79 6.81
CA ASP A 354 12.40 15.92 7.89
C ASP A 354 13.45 17.03 7.59
N LYS A 355 13.61 17.41 6.30
CA LYS A 355 14.40 18.58 5.86
C LYS A 355 13.58 19.88 5.82
N GLY A 356 12.34 19.89 6.32
CA GLY A 356 11.48 21.06 6.45
C GLY A 356 10.64 21.39 5.22
N TYR A 357 10.40 20.44 4.32
CA TYR A 357 9.54 20.60 3.16
C TYR A 357 8.06 20.57 3.53
N HIS A 358 7.27 21.41 2.86
CA HIS A 358 5.82 21.19 2.78
C HIS A 358 5.55 19.97 1.89
N THR A 359 4.83 18.96 2.40
CA THR A 359 4.58 17.71 1.68
C THR A 359 3.10 17.53 1.36
N SER A 360 2.77 17.25 0.09
CA SER A 360 1.38 17.11 -0.34
C SER A 360 1.18 16.02 -1.39
N PHE A 361 -0.04 15.44 -1.39
CA PHE A 361 -0.48 14.47 -2.38
C PHE A 361 -1.88 14.79 -2.88
N PHE A 362 -2.03 14.82 -4.20
CA PHE A 362 -3.27 15.11 -4.92
C PHE A 362 -3.77 13.89 -5.67
N HIS A 363 -5.01 13.49 -5.42
CA HIS A 363 -5.64 12.38 -6.12
C HIS A 363 -7.15 12.61 -6.22
N GLY A 364 -7.66 12.91 -7.42
CA GLY A 364 -9.04 13.33 -7.65
C GLY A 364 -10.13 12.31 -7.29
N ALA A 365 -9.76 11.10 -6.87
CA ALA A 365 -10.69 10.09 -6.40
C ALA A 365 -11.27 10.42 -5.01
N PRO A 366 -12.38 9.76 -4.60
CA PRO A 366 -12.91 9.87 -3.25
C PRO A 366 -11.84 9.56 -2.19
N ASN A 367 -11.76 10.38 -1.14
CA ASN A 367 -10.74 10.27 -0.12
C ASN A 367 -10.71 8.87 0.50
N GLY A 368 -9.52 8.29 0.59
CA GLY A 368 -9.31 6.91 1.06
C GLY A 368 -9.42 5.82 -0.01
N SER A 369 -9.67 6.17 -1.28
CA SER A 369 -9.60 5.20 -2.39
C SER A 369 -8.25 4.51 -2.42
N MET A 370 -8.23 3.19 -2.68
CA MET A 370 -7.05 2.33 -2.75
C MET A 370 -6.13 2.36 -1.51
N GLY A 371 -6.57 2.94 -0.37
CA GLY A 371 -5.75 3.10 0.82
C GLY A 371 -4.67 4.19 0.69
N PHE A 372 -4.67 4.99 -0.37
CA PHE A 372 -3.66 6.02 -0.64
C PHE A 372 -3.54 7.06 0.46
N GLN A 373 -4.65 7.51 1.04
CA GLN A 373 -4.60 8.50 2.11
C GLN A 373 -3.83 7.98 3.35
N SER A 374 -4.07 6.71 3.72
CA SER A 374 -3.36 6.07 4.84
C SER A 374 -1.88 5.88 4.52
N PHE A 375 -1.59 5.39 3.31
CA PHE A 375 -0.23 5.17 2.84
C PHE A 375 0.54 6.50 2.77
N ALA A 376 -0.04 7.55 2.18
CA ALA A 376 0.56 8.87 2.09
C ALA A 376 0.91 9.44 3.47
N ASN A 377 -0.01 9.33 4.43
CA ASN A 377 0.23 9.77 5.81
C ASN A 377 1.45 9.05 6.45
N LEU A 378 1.56 7.73 6.28
CA LEU A 378 2.69 6.94 6.78
C LEU A 378 4.01 7.26 6.06
N MET A 379 3.95 7.67 4.80
CA MET A 379 5.11 8.02 3.98
C MET A 379 5.56 9.47 4.15
N GLY A 380 4.98 10.25 5.07
CA GLY A 380 5.41 11.61 5.36
C GLY A 380 4.69 12.70 4.59
N ILE A 381 3.52 12.42 4.01
CA ILE A 381 2.65 13.43 3.41
C ILE A 381 1.79 14.09 4.50
N ASP A 382 1.91 15.40 4.65
CA ASP A 382 1.15 16.18 5.64
C ASP A 382 -0.22 16.63 5.11
N HIS A 383 -0.33 16.88 3.79
CA HIS A 383 -1.54 17.41 3.17
C HIS A 383 -2.05 16.51 2.05
N TYR A 384 -3.27 16.00 2.19
CA TYR A 384 -3.94 15.18 1.20
C TYR A 384 -5.08 15.98 0.56
N TYR A 385 -5.09 16.07 -0.77
CA TYR A 385 -6.10 16.76 -1.56
C TYR A 385 -6.80 15.76 -2.48
N GLY A 386 -8.00 15.35 -2.11
CA GLY A 386 -8.84 14.44 -2.87
C GLY A 386 -10.06 15.12 -3.47
N LYS A 387 -11.07 14.30 -3.79
CA LYS A 387 -12.37 14.79 -4.25
C LYS A 387 -13.03 15.71 -3.22
N ASP A 388 -12.88 15.39 -1.93
CA ASP A 388 -13.54 16.15 -0.85
C ASP A 388 -12.96 17.58 -0.76
N GLU A 389 -11.63 17.76 -0.92
CA GLU A 389 -10.95 19.07 -0.90
C GLU A 389 -11.16 19.86 -2.21
N PHE A 390 -11.39 19.17 -3.35
CA PHE A 390 -11.74 19.82 -4.61
C PHE A 390 -13.12 20.49 -4.53
N GLY A 391 -14.10 19.83 -3.92
CA GLY A 391 -15.40 20.38 -3.52
C GLY A 391 -16.45 20.49 -4.63
N ASP A 392 -16.09 20.52 -5.92
CA ASP A 392 -17.04 20.60 -7.04
C ASP A 392 -17.38 19.22 -7.61
N ASN A 393 -18.52 18.66 -7.18
CA ASN A 393 -19.00 17.38 -7.66
C ASN A 393 -19.48 17.37 -9.13
N SER A 394 -19.67 18.53 -9.77
CA SER A 394 -20.06 18.57 -11.19
C SER A 394 -18.93 18.07 -12.11
N GLN A 395 -17.69 18.09 -11.63
CA GLN A 395 -16.51 17.62 -12.33
C GLN A 395 -16.15 16.15 -12.04
N PHE A 396 -17.00 15.44 -11.30
CA PHE A 396 -16.82 14.02 -11.01
C PHE A 396 -17.29 13.15 -12.19
N ASP A 397 -16.46 12.19 -12.61
CA ASP A 397 -16.74 11.31 -13.77
C ASP A 397 -17.87 10.28 -13.53
N GLY A 398 -18.36 10.21 -12.30
CA GLY A 398 -19.40 9.29 -11.84
C GLY A 398 -18.87 7.95 -11.33
N ILE A 399 -17.58 7.64 -11.46
CA ILE A 399 -16.98 6.32 -11.13
C ILE A 399 -15.71 6.47 -10.29
N TRP A 400 -14.67 7.10 -10.84
CA TRP A 400 -13.32 7.07 -10.29
C TRP A 400 -12.93 8.35 -9.58
N GLY A 401 -13.14 9.52 -10.21
CA GLY A 401 -12.66 10.75 -9.64
C GLY A 401 -13.07 12.01 -10.42
N ILE A 402 -12.51 13.12 -9.98
CA ILE A 402 -12.60 14.40 -10.71
C ILE A 402 -11.80 14.27 -12.01
N TRP A 403 -12.36 14.77 -13.12
CA TRP A 403 -11.67 14.80 -14.40
C TRP A 403 -10.29 15.44 -14.31
N ASP A 404 -9.30 14.90 -15.02
CA ASP A 404 -7.89 15.34 -14.89
C ASP A 404 -7.68 16.81 -15.21
N GLN A 405 -8.33 17.39 -16.26
CA GLN A 405 -8.09 18.79 -16.61
C GLN A 405 -8.51 19.77 -15.50
N PRO A 406 -9.74 19.73 -14.95
CA PRO A 406 -10.12 20.58 -13.83
C PRO A 406 -9.29 20.27 -12.56
N PHE A 407 -8.91 19.02 -12.33
CA PHE A 407 -8.09 18.67 -11.17
C PHE A 407 -6.64 19.16 -11.30
N LEU A 408 -6.05 19.11 -12.49
CA LEU A 408 -4.74 19.72 -12.78
C LEU A 408 -4.77 21.26 -12.66
N ALA A 409 -5.89 21.89 -13.06
CA ALA A 409 -6.08 23.33 -12.86
C ALA A 409 -6.16 23.68 -11.36
N TYR A 410 -6.88 22.89 -10.56
CA TYR A 410 -6.91 23.00 -9.10
C TYR A 410 -5.52 22.79 -8.49
N TYR A 411 -4.81 21.76 -8.96
CA TYR A 411 -3.43 21.48 -8.53
C TYR A 411 -2.49 22.67 -8.77
N SER A 412 -2.48 23.22 -9.99
CA SER A 412 -1.64 24.37 -10.31
C SER A 412 -1.95 25.60 -9.45
N LYS A 413 -3.25 25.87 -9.22
CA LYS A 413 -3.67 26.98 -8.34
C LYS A 413 -3.19 26.77 -6.90
N THR A 414 -3.29 25.56 -6.40
CA THR A 414 -2.90 25.22 -5.01
C THR A 414 -1.38 25.26 -4.84
N LEU A 415 -0.60 24.71 -5.80
CA LEU A 415 0.87 24.77 -5.76
C LEU A 415 1.43 26.19 -5.61
N LYS A 416 0.77 27.20 -6.24
CA LYS A 416 1.16 28.61 -6.16
C LYS A 416 1.07 29.19 -4.74
N THR A 417 0.32 28.54 -3.85
CA THR A 417 0.14 28.96 -2.45
C THR A 417 1.10 28.28 -1.47
N PHE A 418 1.86 27.28 -1.92
CA PHE A 418 2.71 26.51 -1.02
C PHE A 418 3.96 27.26 -0.58
N PRO A 419 4.34 27.11 0.70
CA PRO A 419 5.66 27.54 1.14
C PRO A 419 6.75 26.70 0.47
N GLN A 420 7.90 27.31 0.20
CA GLN A 420 9.06 26.63 -0.36
C GLN A 420 10.07 26.30 0.75
N PRO A 421 10.78 25.17 0.63
CA PRO A 421 10.67 24.17 -0.42
C PRO A 421 9.46 23.25 -0.21
N PHE A 422 8.92 22.70 -1.30
CA PHE A 422 7.82 21.74 -1.24
C PHE A 422 8.10 20.45 -2.03
N PHE A 423 7.49 19.37 -1.55
CA PHE A 423 7.32 18.12 -2.28
C PHE A 423 5.82 17.91 -2.55
N SER A 424 5.46 17.70 -3.79
CA SER A 424 4.08 17.47 -4.17
C SER A 424 3.95 16.39 -5.22
N THR A 425 3.01 15.48 -5.04
CA THR A 425 2.66 14.46 -6.04
C THR A 425 1.21 14.63 -6.47
N ILE A 426 0.94 14.55 -7.77
CA ILE A 426 -0.40 14.37 -8.30
C ILE A 426 -0.53 13.04 -9.03
N PHE A 427 -1.67 12.36 -8.85
CA PHE A 427 -2.01 11.11 -9.51
C PHE A 427 -3.29 11.31 -10.33
N THR A 428 -3.22 11.13 -11.66
CA THR A 428 -4.35 11.28 -12.58
C THR A 428 -5.31 10.09 -12.52
N VAL A 429 -6.52 10.23 -13.06
CA VAL A 429 -7.56 9.18 -12.99
C VAL A 429 -8.34 8.97 -14.29
N SER A 430 -8.33 9.94 -15.23
CA SER A 430 -9.27 9.95 -16.37
C SER A 430 -9.01 8.83 -17.40
N SER A 431 -7.81 8.28 -17.44
CA SER A 431 -7.45 7.15 -18.32
C SER A 431 -7.72 5.77 -17.70
N HIS A 432 -8.50 5.69 -16.62
CA HIS A 432 -8.99 4.44 -16.05
C HIS A 432 -10.20 3.90 -16.84
N ASP A 433 -10.44 2.58 -16.82
CA ASP A 433 -11.63 1.96 -17.43
C ASP A 433 -12.93 2.58 -16.83
N PRO A 434 -13.93 2.98 -17.62
CA PRO A 434 -14.20 2.71 -19.03
C PRO A 434 -13.64 3.73 -20.04
N PHE A 435 -12.54 4.44 -19.71
CA PHE A 435 -11.80 5.32 -20.62
C PHE A 435 -12.60 6.47 -21.20
N LYS A 436 -13.47 7.08 -20.40
CA LYS A 436 -14.30 8.20 -20.79
C LYS A 436 -13.56 9.53 -20.68
N VAL A 437 -14.01 10.50 -21.44
CA VAL A 437 -13.67 11.91 -21.29
C VAL A 437 -14.97 12.73 -21.20
N PRO A 438 -14.96 13.97 -20.67
CA PRO A 438 -16.16 14.79 -20.62
C PRO A 438 -16.80 14.94 -21.99
N LYS A 439 -18.13 14.81 -22.08
CA LYS A 439 -18.90 14.85 -23.34
C LYS A 439 -18.67 16.15 -24.12
N GLU A 440 -18.50 17.25 -23.42
CA GLU A 440 -18.33 18.60 -23.99
C GLU A 440 -17.04 18.73 -24.81
N VAL A 441 -16.05 17.89 -24.52
CA VAL A 441 -14.75 17.91 -25.19
C VAL A 441 -14.42 16.60 -25.91
N GLU A 442 -15.34 15.65 -25.95
CA GLU A 442 -15.12 14.31 -26.53
C GLU A 442 -14.65 14.36 -27.99
N ASN A 443 -15.21 15.28 -28.77
CA ASN A 443 -14.88 15.45 -30.20
C ASN A 443 -13.58 16.23 -30.44
N LYS A 444 -12.98 16.81 -29.39
CA LYS A 444 -11.72 17.56 -29.49
C LYS A 444 -10.50 16.65 -29.62
N TYR A 445 -10.58 15.45 -29.09
CA TYR A 445 -9.43 14.53 -29.02
C TYR A 445 -9.54 13.40 -30.04
N PRO A 446 -8.41 13.00 -30.65
CA PRO A 446 -8.42 11.95 -31.67
C PRO A 446 -8.84 10.61 -31.09
N SER A 447 -9.61 9.85 -31.87
CA SER A 447 -9.90 8.46 -31.54
C SER A 447 -8.73 7.57 -31.97
N GLY A 448 -8.34 6.66 -31.09
CA GLY A 448 -7.34 5.62 -31.36
C GLY A 448 -7.98 4.24 -31.54
N PRO A 449 -7.16 3.18 -31.64
CA PRO A 449 -7.63 1.80 -31.74
C PRO A 449 -8.52 1.40 -30.54
N HIS A 450 -8.24 1.96 -29.36
CA HIS A 450 -9.02 1.75 -28.14
C HIS A 450 -9.42 3.10 -27.51
N PRO A 451 -10.53 3.18 -26.77
CA PRO A 451 -10.99 4.43 -26.14
C PRO A 451 -9.95 5.10 -25.23
N ILE A 452 -9.04 4.34 -24.61
CA ILE A 452 -8.00 4.86 -23.73
C ILE A 452 -7.08 5.87 -24.43
N PHE A 453 -6.80 5.74 -25.72
CA PHE A 453 -5.95 6.67 -26.46
C PHE A 453 -6.54 8.09 -26.48
N LYS A 454 -7.87 8.20 -26.53
CA LYS A 454 -8.57 9.49 -26.40
C LYS A 454 -8.37 10.07 -24.99
N ALA A 455 -8.46 9.24 -23.96
CA ALA A 455 -8.22 9.65 -22.57
C ALA A 455 -6.78 10.11 -22.36
N PHE A 456 -5.78 9.44 -22.97
CA PHE A 456 -4.39 9.93 -22.97
C PHE A 456 -4.28 11.34 -23.55
N SER A 457 -4.89 11.60 -24.72
CA SER A 457 -4.85 12.93 -25.34
C SER A 457 -5.55 14.00 -24.49
N TYR A 458 -6.62 13.63 -23.79
CA TYR A 458 -7.32 14.51 -22.86
C TYR A 458 -6.42 14.91 -21.67
N THR A 459 -5.77 13.94 -21.05
CA THR A 459 -4.86 14.16 -19.92
C THR A 459 -3.59 14.89 -20.37
N ASP A 460 -3.04 14.55 -21.53
CA ASP A 460 -1.87 15.22 -22.14
C ASP A 460 -2.10 16.73 -22.39
N ASP A 461 -3.29 17.11 -22.92
CA ASP A 461 -3.68 18.52 -23.05
C ASP A 461 -3.86 19.19 -21.68
N GLY A 462 -4.33 18.46 -20.68
CA GLY A 462 -4.38 18.92 -19.28
C GLY A 462 -3.00 19.23 -18.72
N LEU A 463 -2.03 18.34 -18.94
CA LEU A 463 -0.63 18.53 -18.55
C LEU A 463 0.00 19.74 -19.25
N ARG A 464 -0.26 19.91 -20.54
CA ARG A 464 0.19 21.10 -21.28
C ARG A 464 -0.30 22.39 -20.62
N LYS A 465 -1.60 22.47 -20.33
CA LYS A 465 -2.20 23.63 -19.63
C LYS A 465 -1.62 23.85 -18.24
N PHE A 466 -1.37 22.76 -17.51
CA PHE A 466 -0.73 22.79 -16.19
C PHE A 466 0.64 23.44 -16.28
N PHE A 467 1.53 22.95 -17.15
CA PHE A 467 2.88 23.53 -17.32
C PHE A 467 2.83 24.97 -17.82
N GLU A 468 1.93 25.30 -18.74
CA GLU A 468 1.73 26.69 -19.21
C GLU A 468 1.35 27.64 -18.06
N SER A 469 0.54 27.16 -17.11
CA SER A 469 0.06 27.95 -15.99
C SER A 469 1.12 28.23 -14.93
N ILE A 470 2.15 27.37 -14.79
CA ILE A 470 3.17 27.46 -13.74
C ILE A 470 4.54 27.89 -14.24
N LYS A 471 4.80 27.91 -15.56
CA LYS A 471 6.14 28.16 -16.12
C LYS A 471 6.76 29.54 -15.77
N HIS A 472 5.94 30.49 -15.35
CA HIS A 472 6.35 31.83 -14.93
C HIS A 472 6.44 32.02 -13.41
N GLU A 473 6.12 30.97 -12.63
CA GLU A 473 6.23 31.01 -11.19
C GLU A 473 7.71 31.09 -10.77
N PRO A 474 8.07 31.92 -9.75
CA PRO A 474 9.45 32.08 -9.33
C PRO A 474 10.18 30.79 -8.95
N TRP A 475 9.43 29.80 -8.46
CA TRP A 475 9.95 28.52 -8.03
C TRP A 475 10.15 27.52 -9.18
N PHE A 476 9.62 27.79 -10.39
CA PHE A 476 9.63 26.84 -11.51
C PHE A 476 11.03 26.38 -11.89
N GLN A 477 11.98 27.31 -11.98
CA GLN A 477 13.38 27.00 -12.31
C GLN A 477 14.09 26.18 -11.22
N ASN A 478 13.66 26.30 -9.96
CA ASN A 478 14.21 25.56 -8.82
C ASN A 478 13.35 24.31 -8.49
N THR A 479 12.86 23.61 -9.52
CA THR A 479 11.96 22.47 -9.34
C THR A 479 12.42 21.26 -10.16
N ILE A 480 12.40 20.10 -9.53
CA ILE A 480 12.55 18.79 -10.17
C ILE A 480 11.14 18.28 -10.50
N PHE A 481 10.81 18.20 -11.78
CA PHE A 481 9.58 17.55 -12.24
C PHE A 481 9.91 16.11 -12.62
N VAL A 482 9.27 15.16 -11.94
CA VAL A 482 9.34 13.74 -12.25
C VAL A 482 8.03 13.33 -12.90
N ILE A 483 8.09 12.75 -14.08
CA ILE A 483 6.93 12.21 -14.78
C ILE A 483 7.09 10.69 -14.86
N SER A 484 6.09 9.97 -14.36
CA SER A 484 6.03 8.51 -14.45
C SER A 484 4.58 8.09 -14.67
N ALA A 485 4.33 7.07 -15.49
CA ALA A 485 3.05 6.39 -15.37
C ALA A 485 3.07 5.45 -14.16
N ASP A 486 1.88 5.05 -13.70
CA ASP A 486 1.73 4.06 -12.63
C ASP A 486 1.96 2.63 -13.14
N HIS A 487 1.34 2.28 -14.25
CA HIS A 487 1.51 1.03 -15.01
C HIS A 487 1.04 1.26 -16.45
N THR A 488 1.18 0.25 -17.30
CA THR A 488 0.65 0.29 -18.68
C THR A 488 -0.84 -0.04 -18.68
N SER A 489 -1.51 0.37 -19.76
CA SER A 489 -2.87 -0.13 -20.04
C SER A 489 -2.85 -1.61 -20.43
N PRO A 490 -3.84 -2.41 -20.03
CA PRO A 490 -4.07 -3.74 -20.58
C PRO A 490 -4.58 -3.71 -22.04
N LYS A 491 -4.91 -2.54 -22.57
CA LYS A 491 -5.44 -2.28 -23.91
C LYS A 491 -4.35 -1.80 -24.86
N CYS A 492 -3.27 -2.56 -24.97
CA CYS A 492 -2.23 -2.35 -25.99
C CYS A 492 -2.63 -3.03 -27.30
N ASP A 493 -2.30 -2.42 -28.43
CA ASP A 493 -2.63 -2.89 -29.77
C ASP A 493 -1.46 -3.68 -30.40
N LEU A 494 -0.25 -3.17 -30.24
CA LEU A 494 0.95 -3.75 -30.84
C LEU A 494 1.49 -4.94 -30.04
N PRO A 495 1.90 -6.04 -30.71
CA PRO A 495 2.41 -7.25 -30.04
C PRO A 495 3.61 -7.00 -29.12
N GLU A 496 4.51 -6.08 -29.49
CA GLU A 496 5.69 -5.72 -28.71
C GLU A 496 5.36 -5.07 -27.36
N PHE A 497 4.14 -4.52 -27.20
CA PHE A 497 3.65 -3.96 -25.92
C PHE A 497 2.74 -4.94 -25.16
N ARG A 498 2.43 -6.11 -25.73
CA ARG A 498 1.62 -7.16 -25.09
C ARG A 498 2.44 -8.29 -24.49
N ASN A 499 3.71 -8.43 -24.87
CA ASN A 499 4.56 -9.49 -24.34
C ASN A 499 4.99 -9.20 -22.89
N SER A 500 5.71 -10.14 -22.28
CA SER A 500 6.06 -10.09 -20.86
C SER A 500 6.92 -8.89 -20.44
N VAL A 501 7.60 -8.22 -21.37
CA VAL A 501 8.38 -6.99 -21.14
C VAL A 501 7.54 -5.76 -21.46
N GLY A 502 6.87 -5.76 -22.61
CA GLY A 502 6.11 -4.64 -23.13
C GLY A 502 5.00 -4.16 -22.19
N VAL A 503 4.36 -5.12 -21.48
CA VAL A 503 3.30 -4.81 -20.50
C VAL A 503 3.78 -4.05 -19.26
N PHE A 504 5.08 -3.75 -19.15
CA PHE A 504 5.65 -2.91 -18.09
C PHE A 504 6.25 -1.61 -18.64
N ARG A 505 6.26 -1.40 -19.97
CA ARG A 505 6.89 -0.22 -20.58
C ARG A 505 6.06 1.03 -20.40
N ILE A 506 6.55 1.93 -19.55
CA ILE A 506 5.92 3.21 -19.17
C ILE A 506 6.88 4.37 -19.38
N PRO A 507 6.41 5.62 -19.60
CA PRO A 507 7.29 6.79 -19.55
C PRO A 507 7.78 7.04 -18.13
N VAL A 508 9.11 7.19 -17.94
CA VAL A 508 9.76 7.70 -16.73
C VAL A 508 10.85 8.69 -17.15
N PHE A 509 10.75 9.94 -16.71
CA PHE A 509 11.74 10.96 -17.03
C PHE A 509 11.77 12.13 -16.04
N PHE A 510 12.87 12.90 -16.07
CA PHE A 510 13.15 13.98 -15.13
C PHE A 510 13.35 15.29 -15.88
N TYR A 511 12.44 16.23 -15.71
CA TYR A 511 12.53 17.59 -16.25
C TYR A 511 12.97 18.55 -15.16
N VAL A 512 14.14 19.16 -15.32
CA VAL A 512 14.72 20.10 -14.36
C VAL A 512 15.10 21.38 -15.09
N PRO A 513 14.17 22.35 -15.22
CA PRO A 513 14.36 23.51 -16.10
C PRO A 513 15.54 24.40 -15.72
N GLY A 514 15.94 24.43 -14.44
CA GLY A 514 17.09 25.20 -13.95
C GLY A 514 18.45 24.49 -14.01
N MET A 515 18.51 23.30 -14.62
CA MET A 515 19.74 22.51 -14.71
C MET A 515 19.95 22.00 -16.14
N ASP A 516 21.19 21.91 -16.56
CA ASP A 516 21.57 21.24 -17.81
C ASP A 516 21.63 19.71 -17.58
N LEU A 517 20.46 19.11 -17.46
CA LEU A 517 20.29 17.67 -17.23
C LEU A 517 19.64 16.96 -18.42
N ALA A 518 19.17 17.70 -19.44
CA ALA A 518 18.47 17.14 -20.59
C ALA A 518 19.38 16.21 -21.38
N GLY A 519 18.85 15.04 -21.77
CA GLY A 519 19.56 14.09 -22.60
C GLY A 519 18.89 12.71 -22.62
N LYS A 520 19.06 12.01 -23.73
CA LYS A 520 18.67 10.62 -23.86
C LYS A 520 19.73 9.72 -23.23
N SER A 521 19.30 8.82 -22.37
CA SER A 521 20.12 7.77 -21.76
C SER A 521 19.86 6.43 -22.45
N ASP A 522 20.90 5.63 -22.63
CA ASP A 522 20.78 4.24 -23.12
C ASP A 522 20.48 3.24 -21.99
N ARG A 523 20.46 3.73 -20.76
CA ARG A 523 20.19 2.93 -19.57
C ARG A 523 18.73 2.56 -19.43
N VAL A 524 18.49 1.49 -18.72
CA VAL A 524 17.15 1.03 -18.31
C VAL A 524 16.69 1.84 -17.10
N PHE A 525 15.47 2.39 -17.13
CA PHE A 525 14.86 3.06 -15.99
C PHE A 525 13.73 2.18 -15.42
N GLN A 526 13.44 2.35 -14.14
CA GLN A 526 12.26 1.77 -13.48
C GLN A 526 11.75 2.72 -12.40
N GLN A 527 10.51 2.55 -11.94
CA GLN A 527 9.90 3.46 -10.95
C GLN A 527 10.70 3.54 -9.65
N THR A 528 11.29 2.43 -9.21
CA THR A 528 12.13 2.41 -7.99
C THR A 528 13.41 3.26 -8.11
N ASP A 529 13.82 3.63 -9.32
CA ASP A 529 14.96 4.51 -9.57
C ASP A 529 14.66 6.00 -9.30
N ILE A 530 13.37 6.37 -9.15
CA ILE A 530 12.95 7.76 -9.00
C ILE A 530 13.51 8.36 -7.71
N MET A 531 13.26 7.70 -6.58
CA MET A 531 13.75 8.20 -5.27
C MET A 531 15.27 8.41 -5.25
N PRO A 532 16.14 7.42 -5.55
CA PRO A 532 17.58 7.61 -5.50
C PRO A 532 18.09 8.64 -6.51
N THR A 533 17.45 8.79 -7.67
CA THR A 533 17.83 9.78 -8.67
C THR A 533 17.47 11.22 -8.21
N VAL A 534 16.29 11.42 -7.62
CA VAL A 534 15.91 12.73 -7.04
C VAL A 534 16.86 13.09 -5.91
N LEU A 535 17.16 12.16 -5.00
CA LEU A 535 18.10 12.39 -3.90
C LEU A 535 19.49 12.72 -4.40
N GLN A 536 19.94 12.12 -5.51
CA GLN A 536 21.21 12.47 -6.16
C GLN A 536 21.20 13.87 -6.75
N ILE A 537 20.14 14.27 -7.46
CA ILE A 537 20.02 15.64 -8.02
C ILE A 537 20.10 16.67 -6.88
N MET A 538 19.46 16.36 -5.75
CA MET A 538 19.44 17.21 -4.55
C MET A 538 20.71 17.12 -3.70
N GLN A 539 21.63 16.22 -4.01
CA GLN A 539 22.85 15.95 -3.22
C GLN A 539 22.53 15.64 -1.74
N TYR A 540 21.60 14.70 -1.53
CA TYR A 540 21.23 14.27 -0.18
C TYR A 540 22.41 13.56 0.50
N ASP A 541 22.77 14.00 1.70
CA ASP A 541 24.04 13.69 2.37
C ASP A 541 24.01 12.47 3.31
N GLN A 542 22.83 11.87 3.53
CA GLN A 542 22.70 10.73 4.42
C GLN A 542 22.46 9.42 3.64
N PRO A 543 22.88 8.26 4.17
CA PRO A 543 22.56 6.99 3.56
C PRO A 543 21.05 6.68 3.67
N TYR A 544 20.54 5.95 2.67
CA TYR A 544 19.15 5.51 2.58
C TYR A 544 19.04 4.11 1.96
N VAL A 545 17.92 3.44 2.13
CA VAL A 545 17.64 2.15 1.51
C VAL A 545 16.83 2.36 0.23
N SER A 546 17.26 1.76 -0.88
CA SER A 546 16.60 1.81 -2.17
C SER A 546 16.77 0.50 -2.94
N PHE A 547 15.69 -0.02 -3.52
CA PHE A 547 15.72 -1.17 -4.45
C PHE A 547 15.79 -0.77 -5.92
N GLY A 548 15.88 0.52 -6.19
CA GLY A 548 16.29 1.09 -7.46
C GLY A 548 17.75 1.50 -7.47
N LYS A 549 18.13 2.24 -8.48
CA LYS A 549 19.49 2.77 -8.68
C LYS A 549 19.45 4.28 -8.95
N ASN A 550 20.54 4.95 -8.61
CA ASN A 550 20.79 6.31 -9.07
C ASN A 550 21.12 6.30 -10.57
N LEU A 551 20.22 6.86 -11.38
CA LEU A 551 20.36 6.86 -12.84
C LEU A 551 21.49 7.75 -13.37
N LEU A 552 21.94 8.72 -12.57
CA LEU A 552 23.02 9.65 -12.92
C LEU A 552 24.40 9.09 -12.58
N SER A 553 24.49 8.00 -11.80
CA SER A 553 25.74 7.37 -11.45
C SER A 553 26.18 6.35 -12.51
N PRO A 554 27.37 6.49 -13.09
CA PRO A 554 27.91 5.47 -14.00
C PRO A 554 28.32 4.18 -13.27
N LYS A 555 28.45 4.20 -11.94
CA LYS A 555 28.88 3.05 -11.13
C LYS A 555 27.74 2.06 -10.83
N THR A 556 26.48 2.49 -10.94
CA THR A 556 25.34 1.63 -10.63
C THR A 556 25.08 0.63 -11.76
N LYS A 557 24.72 -0.60 -11.40
CA LYS A 557 24.33 -1.63 -12.38
C LYS A 557 23.07 -1.20 -13.14
N ASP A 558 23.01 -1.50 -14.42
CA ASP A 558 21.88 -1.11 -15.28
C ASP A 558 20.85 -2.23 -15.33
N PHE A 559 19.88 -2.22 -14.43
CA PHE A 559 18.89 -3.29 -14.31
C PHE A 559 17.46 -2.76 -14.06
N ALA A 560 16.48 -3.62 -14.34
CA ALA A 560 15.11 -3.52 -13.84
C ALA A 560 14.58 -4.90 -13.47
N VAL A 561 13.69 -4.94 -12.48
CA VAL A 561 13.04 -6.17 -12.03
C VAL A 561 11.53 -5.99 -12.04
N ASN A 562 10.84 -6.93 -12.66
CA ASN A 562 9.38 -7.01 -12.61
C ASN A 562 8.90 -8.47 -12.56
N LYS A 563 7.60 -8.68 -12.34
CA LYS A 563 7.02 -10.01 -12.28
C LYS A 563 5.79 -10.07 -13.18
N TYR A 564 5.88 -10.87 -14.24
CA TYR A 564 4.75 -11.18 -15.12
C TYR A 564 3.94 -12.37 -14.54
N GLU A 565 4.30 -13.58 -14.87
CA GLU A 565 3.89 -14.81 -14.16
C GLU A 565 4.95 -15.17 -13.12
N ASN A 566 6.20 -15.21 -13.54
CA ASN A 566 7.39 -15.35 -12.73
C ASN A 566 8.25 -14.10 -12.82
N TYR A 567 9.33 -14.06 -12.06
CA TYR A 567 10.26 -12.94 -12.10
C TYR A 567 10.95 -12.81 -13.45
N GLN A 568 11.26 -11.58 -13.79
CA GLN A 568 12.05 -11.20 -14.94
C GLN A 568 13.12 -10.22 -14.47
N TYR A 569 14.36 -10.45 -14.92
CA TYR A 569 15.50 -9.58 -14.66
C TYR A 569 16.00 -8.99 -15.95
N ILE A 570 15.84 -7.69 -16.11
CA ILE A 570 16.36 -6.91 -17.22
C ILE A 570 17.72 -6.38 -16.81
N TYR A 571 18.73 -6.52 -17.67
CA TYR A 571 20.08 -6.01 -17.43
C TYR A 571 20.68 -5.52 -18.76
N GLY A 572 20.85 -4.20 -18.88
CA GLY A 572 21.25 -3.59 -20.15
C GLY A 572 20.31 -3.99 -21.30
N ASP A 573 20.82 -4.74 -22.27
CA ASP A 573 20.06 -5.21 -23.44
C ASP A 573 19.40 -6.57 -23.25
N PHE A 574 19.72 -7.26 -22.16
CA PHE A 574 19.25 -8.62 -21.89
C PHE A 574 18.02 -8.64 -21.00
N LEU A 575 17.13 -9.59 -21.31
CA LEU A 575 16.05 -10.03 -20.47
C LEU A 575 16.28 -11.48 -20.07
N LEU A 576 16.39 -11.76 -18.77
CA LEU A 576 16.34 -13.11 -18.22
C LEU A 576 14.94 -13.39 -17.68
N LYS A 577 14.27 -14.41 -18.21
CA LYS A 577 13.04 -14.97 -17.63
C LYS A 577 13.39 -16.08 -16.66
N LEU A 578 12.72 -16.11 -15.52
CA LEU A 578 12.96 -17.06 -14.43
C LEU A 578 11.74 -17.97 -14.24
N ASP A 579 11.95 -19.17 -13.72
CA ASP A 579 10.89 -20.06 -13.27
C ASP A 579 10.45 -19.74 -11.82
N ALA A 580 9.54 -20.55 -11.29
CA ALA A 580 9.07 -20.41 -9.90
C ALA A 580 10.18 -20.63 -8.85
N GLY A 581 11.24 -21.37 -9.20
CA GLY A 581 12.43 -21.59 -8.36
C GLY A 581 13.52 -20.54 -8.52
N ASN A 582 13.26 -19.48 -9.30
CA ASN A 582 14.21 -18.42 -9.62
C ASN A 582 15.43 -18.91 -10.43
N LYS A 583 15.23 -19.92 -11.28
CA LYS A 583 16.21 -20.41 -12.25
C LYS A 583 15.91 -19.83 -13.64
N GLY A 584 16.95 -19.43 -14.38
CA GLY A 584 16.82 -18.93 -15.74
C GLY A 584 16.24 -19.96 -16.70
N VAL A 585 15.17 -19.59 -17.42
CA VAL A 585 14.46 -20.43 -18.42
C VAL A 585 14.39 -19.80 -19.80
N GLY A 586 14.82 -18.55 -19.95
CA GLY A 586 14.90 -17.87 -21.24
C GLY A 586 15.71 -16.60 -21.16
N LEU A 587 16.60 -16.39 -22.14
CA LEU A 587 17.44 -15.20 -22.27
C LEU A 587 17.18 -14.55 -23.63
N TYR A 588 16.92 -13.24 -23.65
CA TYR A 588 16.54 -12.51 -24.85
C TYR A 588 17.25 -11.16 -24.94
N ARG A 589 17.59 -10.70 -26.18
CA ARG A 589 18.02 -9.31 -26.44
C ARG A 589 16.80 -8.44 -26.74
N TYR A 590 16.03 -8.07 -25.72
CA TYR A 590 14.69 -7.48 -25.84
C TYR A 590 14.65 -6.13 -26.58
N LYS A 591 15.77 -5.40 -26.67
CA LYS A 591 15.82 -4.13 -27.42
C LYS A 591 15.79 -4.35 -28.94
N THR A 592 16.38 -5.44 -29.42
CA THR A 592 16.44 -5.81 -30.83
C THR A 592 15.45 -6.90 -31.22
N ASP A 593 15.20 -7.85 -30.33
CA ASP A 593 14.19 -8.91 -30.44
C ASP A 593 12.92 -8.51 -29.68
N LYS A 594 12.18 -7.56 -30.23
CA LYS A 594 11.00 -6.95 -29.58
C LYS A 594 9.87 -7.94 -29.32
N LEU A 595 9.80 -9.07 -30.03
CA LEU A 595 8.77 -10.10 -29.84
C LEU A 595 9.25 -11.26 -28.95
N LEU A 596 10.51 -11.28 -28.54
CA LEU A 596 11.13 -12.31 -27.70
C LEU A 596 11.05 -13.70 -28.32
N GLU A 597 11.39 -13.79 -29.61
CA GLU A 597 11.33 -15.04 -30.40
C GLU A 597 12.64 -15.85 -30.31
N LYS A 598 13.78 -15.17 -30.13
CA LYS A 598 15.09 -15.81 -30.11
C LYS A 598 15.60 -16.02 -28.69
N ASN A 599 15.38 -17.22 -28.15
CA ASN A 599 15.94 -17.60 -26.85
C ASN A 599 17.45 -17.90 -26.97
N LEU A 600 18.27 -17.17 -26.21
CA LEU A 600 19.75 -17.26 -26.21
C LEU A 600 20.28 -18.09 -25.02
N LEU A 601 19.45 -18.76 -24.26
CA LEU A 601 19.84 -19.45 -23.01
C LEU A 601 20.93 -20.51 -23.27
N GLU A 602 20.84 -21.24 -24.37
CA GLU A 602 21.81 -22.27 -24.75
C GLU A 602 23.07 -21.70 -25.41
N THR A 603 22.96 -20.53 -26.09
CA THR A 603 24.09 -19.91 -26.82
C THR A 603 24.89 -18.92 -25.97
N GLU A 604 24.27 -18.36 -24.89
CA GLU A 604 24.93 -17.43 -23.96
C GLU A 604 24.72 -17.87 -22.49
N PRO A 605 25.14 -19.12 -22.10
CA PRO A 605 24.88 -19.67 -20.78
C PRO A 605 25.59 -18.90 -19.65
N ASP A 606 26.79 -18.37 -19.91
CA ASP A 606 27.54 -17.59 -18.89
C ASP A 606 26.83 -16.27 -18.57
N THR A 607 26.27 -15.61 -19.58
CA THR A 607 25.44 -14.41 -19.40
C THR A 607 24.21 -14.74 -18.56
N ALA A 608 23.51 -15.81 -18.89
CA ALA A 608 22.32 -16.24 -18.16
C ALA A 608 22.64 -16.54 -16.66
N GLN A 609 23.74 -17.25 -16.39
CA GLN A 609 24.17 -17.58 -15.03
C GLN A 609 24.57 -16.33 -14.23
N LEU A 610 25.27 -15.39 -14.84
CA LEU A 610 25.61 -14.10 -14.23
C LEU A 610 24.35 -13.31 -13.83
N LEU A 611 23.38 -13.22 -14.73
CA LEU A 611 22.14 -12.49 -14.49
C LEU A 611 21.29 -13.19 -13.43
N GLU A 612 21.23 -14.51 -13.43
CA GLU A 612 20.54 -15.30 -12.38
C GLU A 612 21.16 -15.05 -11.00
N ARG A 613 22.50 -15.04 -10.90
CA ARG A 613 23.21 -14.75 -9.66
C ARG A 613 22.93 -13.33 -9.16
N ASN A 614 22.95 -12.33 -10.05
CA ASN A 614 22.61 -10.95 -9.68
C ASN A 614 21.16 -10.82 -9.22
N PHE A 615 20.22 -11.48 -9.92
CA PHE A 615 18.81 -11.49 -9.51
C PHE A 615 18.62 -12.15 -8.15
N LYS A 616 19.26 -13.31 -7.90
CA LYS A 616 19.20 -14.01 -6.60
C LYS A 616 19.70 -13.14 -5.44
N ALA A 617 20.75 -12.37 -5.65
CA ALA A 617 21.23 -11.41 -4.66
C ALA A 617 20.21 -10.28 -4.41
N TYR A 618 19.65 -9.71 -5.48
CA TYR A 618 18.63 -8.68 -5.39
C TYR A 618 17.39 -9.15 -4.62
N ILE A 619 16.83 -10.30 -5.02
CA ILE A 619 15.58 -10.79 -4.41
C ILE A 619 15.77 -11.25 -2.97
N GLN A 620 16.92 -11.80 -2.61
CA GLN A 620 17.27 -12.16 -1.23
C GLN A 620 17.34 -10.91 -0.36
N GLN A 621 18.02 -9.86 -0.81
CA GLN A 621 18.08 -8.58 -0.08
C GLN A 621 16.68 -7.97 0.08
N PHE A 622 15.89 -7.96 -0.99
CA PHE A 622 14.55 -7.39 -0.96
C PHE A 622 13.62 -8.14 0.01
N GLN A 623 13.47 -9.45 -0.18
CA GLN A 623 12.48 -10.23 0.54
C GLN A 623 12.83 -10.39 2.02
N ASN A 624 14.12 -10.63 2.34
CA ASN A 624 14.56 -10.76 3.72
C ASN A 624 14.45 -9.43 4.48
N ARG A 625 14.76 -8.29 3.85
CA ARG A 625 14.55 -6.97 4.46
C ARG A 625 13.06 -6.63 4.64
N MET A 626 12.19 -7.05 3.72
CA MET A 626 10.73 -6.91 3.85
C MET A 626 10.21 -7.65 5.09
N ILE A 627 10.66 -8.89 5.28
CA ILE A 627 10.27 -9.72 6.42
C ILE A 627 10.80 -9.12 7.73
N ASP A 628 12.07 -8.69 7.75
CA ASP A 628 12.79 -8.22 8.94
C ASP A 628 12.59 -6.73 9.24
N ASP A 629 11.73 -6.02 8.50
CA ASP A 629 11.52 -4.57 8.63
C ASP A 629 12.81 -3.75 8.56
N ARG A 630 13.67 -4.02 7.57
CA ARG A 630 14.99 -3.37 7.39
C ARG A 630 15.04 -2.45 6.17
N PHE A 631 14.06 -1.53 6.03
CA PHE A 631 14.00 -0.50 4.97
C PHE A 631 14.50 0.88 5.44
N THR A 632 15.13 0.93 6.59
CA THR A 632 15.82 2.13 7.09
C THR A 632 17.30 1.82 7.34
N VAL A 633 18.14 2.84 7.29
CA VAL A 633 19.52 2.75 7.76
C VAL A 633 19.51 3.02 9.27
N LYS A 634 20.20 2.18 10.03
CA LYS A 634 20.34 2.32 11.49
C LYS A 634 21.26 3.48 11.85
#